data_934aede0a4a51a3f63f0e1bd6140295a
#
_entry.id   934aede0a4a51a3f63f0e1bd6140295a
#
_cell.length_a   1.000
_cell.length_b   1.000
_cell.length_c   1.000
_cell.angle_alpha   90.00
_cell.angle_beta   90.00
_cell.angle_gamma   90.00
#
_symmetry.space_group_name_H-M   'P 1'
#
loop_
_entity.id
_entity.type
_entity.pdbx_description
1 polymer ?
#
loop_
_entity_poly.entity_id
_entity_poly.type
_entity_poly.pdbx_seq_one_letter_code
_entity_poly.pdbx_strand_id
1 'polypeptide(L)'
;LPKMDLIICRDCLFHLSYKDIKKFFLNYKKSKIKFIIINGNKNYFNKMESFDNKNIVSGDFRKIDFFSEPFNFKKNYELSFLDEDINDTQNSKYVYVFKREKFLKNIYNFKIN
;
A
#
# COMPACT_ATOMS: atom_id res chain seq x y z
N LEU A 1 -2.27 -16.88 -6.67
CA LEU A 1 -2.99 -16.76 -5.39
C LEU A 1 -4.19 -17.69 -5.37
N PRO A 2 -4.48 -18.32 -4.22
CA PRO A 2 -5.64 -19.18 -4.11
C PRO A 2 -6.95 -18.43 -4.32
N LYS A 3 -8.00 -19.18 -4.61
CA LYS A 3 -9.34 -18.65 -4.85
C LYS A 3 -9.97 -18.28 -3.51
N MET A 4 -10.13 -16.98 -3.24
CA MET A 4 -10.72 -16.49 -1.99
C MET A 4 -11.35 -15.12 -2.23
N ASP A 5 -12.12 -14.64 -1.28
CA ASP A 5 -12.84 -13.36 -1.42
C ASP A 5 -12.04 -12.16 -0.91
N LEU A 6 -11.09 -12.38 -0.04
CA LEU A 6 -10.34 -11.33 0.64
C LEU A 6 -8.88 -11.73 0.82
N ILE A 7 -7.98 -10.78 0.59
CA ILE A 7 -6.57 -10.91 0.97
C ILE A 7 -6.19 -9.76 1.90
N ILE A 8 -5.44 -10.09 2.94
CA ILE A 8 -4.91 -9.09 3.87
C ILE A 8 -3.39 -9.05 3.71
N CYS A 9 -2.90 -7.86 3.37
CA CYS A 9 -1.46 -7.61 3.22
C CYS A 9 -1.08 -6.50 4.21
N ARG A 10 -0.90 -6.89 5.47
CA ARG A 10 -0.57 -5.97 6.55
C ARG A 10 0.92 -6.07 6.87
N ASP A 11 1.59 -4.92 6.94
CA ASP A 11 3.01 -4.79 7.26
C ASP A 11 3.94 -5.59 6.32
N CYS A 12 3.47 -5.88 5.11
CA CYS A 12 4.23 -6.66 4.12
C CYS A 12 4.95 -5.76 3.12
N LEU A 13 4.24 -4.83 2.53
CA LEU A 13 4.77 -4.02 1.41
C LEU A 13 5.89 -3.09 1.87
N PHE A 14 5.92 -2.72 3.14
CA PHE A 14 6.98 -1.89 3.73
C PHE A 14 8.37 -2.51 3.60
N HIS A 15 8.45 -3.82 3.44
CA HIS A 15 9.70 -4.58 3.38
C HIS A 15 10.06 -5.05 1.97
N LEU A 16 9.28 -4.66 0.96
CA LEU A 16 9.48 -5.12 -0.41
C LEU A 16 10.03 -4.00 -1.30
N SER A 17 10.94 -4.38 -2.22
CA SER A 17 11.38 -3.49 -3.28
C SER A 17 10.19 -3.10 -4.18
N TYR A 18 10.36 -2.06 -4.96
CA TYR A 18 9.35 -1.67 -5.98
C TYR A 18 9.06 -2.83 -6.92
N LYS A 19 10.11 -3.54 -7.35
CA LYS A 19 9.96 -4.69 -8.24
C LYS A 19 9.07 -5.76 -7.63
N ASP A 20 9.27 -6.07 -6.36
CA ASP A 20 8.48 -7.10 -5.67
C ASP A 20 7.07 -6.61 -5.34
N ILE A 21 6.89 -5.34 -5.02
CA ILE A 21 5.55 -4.74 -4.88
C ILE A 21 4.79 -4.86 -6.21
N LYS A 22 5.45 -4.55 -7.32
CA LYS A 22 4.83 -4.67 -8.64
C LYS A 22 4.44 -6.11 -8.95
N LYS A 23 5.29 -7.08 -8.61
CA LYS A 23 4.95 -8.50 -8.75
C LYS A 23 3.71 -8.86 -7.94
N PHE A 24 3.63 -8.38 -6.70
CA PHE A 24 2.46 -8.59 -5.86
C PHE A 24 1.20 -8.01 -6.51
N PHE A 25 1.28 -6.80 -7.02
CA PHE A 25 0.16 -6.15 -7.70
C PHE A 25 -0.28 -6.93 -8.94
N LEU A 26 0.67 -7.41 -9.74
CA LEU A 26 0.36 -8.21 -10.93
C LEU A 26 -0.27 -9.54 -10.57
N ASN A 27 0.20 -10.19 -9.50
CA ASN A 27 -0.38 -11.42 -9.01
C ASN A 27 -1.80 -11.19 -8.50
N TYR A 28 -2.03 -10.10 -7.79
CA TYR A 28 -3.37 -9.72 -7.37
C TYR A 28 -4.28 -9.49 -8.58
N LYS A 29 -3.79 -8.79 -9.60
CA LYS A 29 -4.53 -8.55 -10.85
C LYS A 29 -4.94 -9.84 -11.53
N LYS A 30 -4.07 -10.86 -11.53
CA LYS A 30 -4.37 -12.18 -12.12
C LYS A 30 -5.33 -12.99 -11.26
N SER A 31 -5.40 -12.72 -9.96
CA SER A 31 -6.34 -13.38 -9.07
C SER A 31 -7.75 -12.84 -9.32
N LYS A 32 -8.76 -13.51 -8.75
CA LYS A 32 -10.14 -13.02 -8.77
C LYS A 32 -10.61 -12.62 -7.38
N ILE A 33 -9.67 -12.25 -6.53
CA ILE A 33 -9.96 -11.83 -5.14
C ILE A 33 -10.70 -10.50 -5.16
N LYS A 34 -11.85 -10.45 -4.48
CA LYS A 34 -12.78 -9.31 -4.55
C LYS A 34 -12.32 -8.11 -3.74
N PHE A 35 -11.67 -8.35 -2.61
CA PHE A 35 -11.25 -7.29 -1.69
C PHE A 35 -9.79 -7.47 -1.31
N ILE A 36 -9.12 -6.34 -1.12
CA ILE A 36 -7.75 -6.32 -0.59
C ILE A 36 -7.68 -5.31 0.55
N ILE A 37 -7.03 -5.74 1.63
CA ILE A 37 -6.73 -4.88 2.77
C ILE A 37 -5.23 -4.66 2.80
N ILE A 38 -4.82 -3.39 2.77
CA ILE A 38 -3.42 -2.99 2.95
C ILE A 38 -3.34 -1.95 4.06
N ASN A 39 -2.17 -1.76 4.62
CA ASN A 39 -1.92 -0.67 5.54
C ASN A 39 -0.80 0.23 5.03
N GLY A 40 -0.82 1.48 5.47
CA GLY A 40 0.15 2.47 5.07
C GLY A 40 0.26 3.60 6.08
N ASN A 41 1.33 4.35 5.98
CA ASN A 41 1.54 5.54 6.78
C ASN A 41 0.81 6.70 6.13
N LYS A 42 0.30 7.61 6.95
CA LYS A 42 -0.34 8.83 6.47
C LYS A 42 0.66 9.98 6.53
N ASN A 43 0.76 10.70 5.44
CA ASN A 43 1.59 11.91 5.39
C ASN A 43 0.78 13.09 5.93
N TYR A 44 0.82 13.30 7.24
CA TYR A 44 -0.03 14.27 7.92
C TYR A 44 0.27 15.73 7.54
N PHE A 45 1.53 16.04 7.28
CA PHE A 45 1.95 17.44 7.12
C PHE A 45 2.51 17.72 5.73
N ASN A 46 2.22 16.87 4.77
CA ASN A 46 2.81 16.92 3.42
C ASN A 46 4.34 16.94 3.48
N LYS A 47 4.90 16.39 4.55
CA LYS A 47 6.34 16.26 4.76
C LYS A 47 6.74 14.82 4.68
N MET A 48 7.26 14.42 3.51
CA MET A 48 7.85 13.12 3.34
C MET A 48 9.27 13.16 3.88
N GLU A 49 9.61 12.19 4.72
CA GLU A 49 11.01 11.96 5.09
C GLU A 49 11.79 11.51 3.85
N SER A 50 13.11 11.72 3.86
CA SER A 50 13.93 11.40 2.69
C SER A 50 13.88 9.93 2.26
N PHE A 51 13.52 9.04 3.17
CA PHE A 51 13.44 7.60 2.91
C PHE A 51 12.02 7.08 2.68
N ASP A 52 11.02 7.94 2.87
CA ASP A 52 9.62 7.52 2.70
C ASP A 52 9.34 7.26 1.21
N ASN A 53 8.58 6.23 0.93
CA ASN A 53 8.19 5.82 -0.44
C ASN A 53 9.38 5.53 -1.38
N LYS A 54 10.58 5.39 -0.87
CA LYS A 54 11.73 5.09 -1.71
C LYS A 54 11.84 3.61 -2.02
N ASN A 55 12.58 3.32 -3.07
CA ASN A 55 12.91 1.93 -3.37
C ASN A 55 13.91 1.41 -2.35
N ILE A 56 13.78 0.14 -2.01
CA ILE A 56 14.65 -0.57 -1.09
C ILE A 56 14.97 -1.94 -1.67
N VAL A 57 15.96 -2.61 -1.08
CA VAL A 57 16.17 -4.03 -1.29
C VAL A 57 15.15 -4.78 -0.43
N SER A 58 14.51 -5.82 -0.98
CA SER A 58 13.54 -6.61 -0.22
C SER A 58 14.19 -7.19 1.04
N GLY A 59 13.49 -7.04 2.17
CA GLY A 59 14.00 -7.35 3.50
C GLY A 59 14.34 -6.11 4.32
N ASP A 60 14.65 -5.00 3.68
CA ASP A 60 14.81 -3.71 4.36
C ASP A 60 13.43 -3.14 4.73
N PHE A 61 13.40 -1.91 5.21
CA PHE A 61 12.16 -1.25 5.63
C PHE A 61 12.15 0.21 5.18
N ARG A 62 10.99 0.69 4.75
CA ARG A 62 10.69 2.12 4.65
C ARG A 62 9.19 2.32 4.88
N LYS A 63 8.82 3.53 5.30
CA LYS A 63 7.42 3.90 5.41
C LYS A 63 6.83 4.07 4.01
N ILE A 64 5.57 3.70 3.85
CA ILE A 64 4.82 3.90 2.60
C ILE A 64 3.57 4.71 2.88
N ASP A 65 3.44 5.81 2.16
CA ASP A 65 2.17 6.51 1.97
C ASP A 65 1.72 6.23 0.55
N PHE A 66 0.67 5.41 0.39
CA PHE A 66 0.21 5.00 -0.93
C PHE A 66 -0.41 6.14 -1.73
N PHE A 67 -0.78 7.25 -1.09
CA PHE A 67 -1.41 8.38 -1.75
C PHE A 67 -0.40 9.42 -2.24
N SER A 68 0.89 9.18 -2.02
CA SER A 68 2.00 10.00 -2.46
C SER A 68 2.82 9.29 -3.53
N GLU A 69 3.66 10.05 -4.24
CA GLU A 69 4.55 9.47 -5.26
C GLU A 69 5.46 8.38 -4.66
N PRO A 70 5.78 7.33 -5.39
CA PRO A 70 5.41 7.02 -6.77
C PRO A 70 4.10 6.24 -6.90
N PHE A 71 3.44 5.93 -5.79
CA PHE A 71 2.21 5.12 -5.81
C PHE A 71 1.02 5.89 -6.34
N ASN A 72 0.79 7.10 -5.86
CA ASN A 72 -0.25 8.01 -6.32
C ASN A 72 -1.65 7.39 -6.33
N PHE A 73 -1.94 6.56 -5.32
CA PHE A 73 -3.27 5.97 -5.18
C PHE A 73 -4.32 7.05 -4.91
N LYS A 74 -5.50 6.85 -5.43
CA LYS A 74 -6.66 7.67 -5.09
C LYS A 74 -7.30 7.14 -3.82
N LYS A 75 -7.91 8.03 -3.05
CA LYS A 75 -8.60 7.66 -1.81
C LYS A 75 -9.98 7.10 -2.10
N ASN A 76 -10.05 6.08 -2.95
CA ASN A 76 -11.28 5.42 -3.37
C ASN A 76 -11.51 4.10 -2.62
N TYR A 77 -10.95 3.98 -1.43
CA TYR A 77 -11.17 2.83 -0.56
C TYR A 77 -12.61 2.82 -0.02
N GLU A 78 -13.09 1.62 0.32
CA GLU A 78 -14.41 1.45 0.92
C GLU A 78 -14.42 1.87 2.37
N LEU A 79 -13.32 1.60 3.08
CA LEU A 79 -13.22 1.75 4.51
C LEU A 79 -11.77 2.02 4.88
N SER A 80 -11.56 2.89 5.86
CA SER A 80 -10.25 3.16 6.45
C SER A 80 -10.40 3.32 7.95
N PHE A 81 -9.44 2.81 8.70
CA PHE A 81 -9.40 2.96 10.15
C PHE A 81 -7.96 2.94 10.65
N LEU A 82 -7.77 3.48 11.85
CA LEU A 82 -6.46 3.52 12.48
C LEU A 82 -6.02 2.10 12.85
N ASP A 83 -4.85 1.69 12.36
CA ASP A 83 -4.28 0.38 12.65
C ASP A 83 -3.37 0.43 13.88
N GLU A 84 -2.50 1.46 13.93
CA GLU A 84 -1.53 1.59 15.02
C GLU A 84 -1.32 3.06 15.34
N ASP A 85 -1.59 3.43 16.58
CA ASP A 85 -1.37 4.77 17.12
C ASP A 85 -0.18 4.74 18.08
N ILE A 86 0.94 5.35 17.67
CA ILE A 86 2.17 5.36 18.44
C ILE A 86 2.36 6.72 19.13
N ASN A 87 1.30 7.47 19.36
CA ASN A 87 1.37 8.85 19.89
C ASN A 87 2.26 9.79 19.07
N ASP A 88 2.53 9.40 17.84
CA ASP A 88 3.28 10.16 16.85
C ASP A 88 2.54 10.06 15.54
N THR A 89 1.85 11.14 15.17
CA THR A 89 0.99 11.17 13.99
C THR A 89 1.76 10.86 12.70
N GLN A 90 3.06 11.10 12.67
CA GLN A 90 3.89 10.83 11.49
C GLN A 90 4.15 9.33 11.30
N ASN A 91 4.05 8.54 12.37
CA ASN A 91 4.33 7.12 12.35
C ASN A 91 3.07 6.26 12.44
N SER A 92 1.91 6.88 12.62
CA SER A 92 0.64 6.14 12.69
C SER A 92 0.35 5.46 11.36
N LYS A 93 -0.20 4.25 11.46
CA LYS A 93 -0.60 3.46 10.29
C LYS A 93 -2.11 3.38 10.21
N TYR A 94 -2.61 3.41 9.00
CA TYR A 94 -4.01 3.23 8.70
C TYR A 94 -4.21 1.99 7.85
N VAL A 95 -5.32 1.33 8.06
CA VAL A 95 -5.77 0.21 7.23
C VAL A 95 -6.72 0.76 6.18
N TYR A 96 -6.57 0.27 4.95
CA TYR A 96 -7.42 0.63 3.83
C TYR A 96 -8.00 -0.63 3.21
N VAL A 97 -9.32 -0.65 3.07
CA VAL A 97 -10.05 -1.74 2.42
C VAL A 97 -10.46 -1.27 1.04
N PHE A 98 -9.98 -1.96 0.02
CA PHE A 98 -10.30 -1.63 -1.37
C PHE A 98 -11.09 -2.76 -2.02
N LYS A 99 -12.11 -2.38 -2.80
CA LYS A 99 -12.68 -3.28 -3.79
C LYS A 99 -11.67 -3.52 -4.91
N ARG A 100 -11.71 -4.72 -5.49
CA ARG A 100 -10.83 -5.12 -6.58
C ARG A 100 -10.73 -4.06 -7.68
N GLU A 101 -11.87 -3.63 -8.22
CA GLU A 101 -11.90 -2.68 -9.32
C GLU A 101 -11.22 -1.35 -9.00
N LYS A 102 -11.37 -0.89 -7.76
CA LYS A 102 -10.77 0.36 -7.29
C LYS A 102 -9.25 0.20 -7.11
N PHE A 103 -8.84 -0.92 -6.54
CA PHE A 103 -7.43 -1.21 -6.33
C PHE A 103 -6.70 -1.36 -7.66
N LEU A 104 -7.30 -2.02 -8.64
CA LEU A 104 -6.71 -2.20 -9.96
C LEU A 104 -6.49 -0.86 -10.66
N LYS A 105 -7.41 0.09 -10.51
CA LYS A 105 -7.23 1.45 -11.04
C LYS A 105 -6.02 2.13 -10.39
N ASN A 106 -5.82 1.93 -9.10
CA ASN A 106 -4.69 2.50 -8.38
C ASN A 106 -3.35 1.87 -8.79
N ILE A 107 -3.34 0.58 -9.09
CA ILE A 107 -2.12 -0.10 -9.56
C ILE A 107 -1.56 0.58 -10.81
N TYR A 108 -2.41 1.04 -11.71
CA TYR A 108 -1.97 1.75 -12.90
C TYR A 108 -1.21 3.04 -12.60
N ASN A 109 -1.45 3.64 -11.43
CA ASN A 109 -0.79 4.88 -11.05
C ASN A 109 0.64 4.64 -10.52
N PHE A 110 0.94 3.42 -10.10
CA PHE A 110 2.26 3.07 -9.61
C PHE A 110 3.19 2.77 -10.79
N LYS A 111 4.05 3.73 -11.08
CA LYS A 111 5.01 3.62 -12.18
C LYS A 111 6.42 3.60 -11.62
N ILE A 112 7.18 2.57 -11.96
CA ILE A 112 8.59 2.44 -11.64
C ILE A 112 9.40 2.50 -12.92
N ASN A 113 10.50 3.25 -12.84
CA ASN A 113 11.43 3.39 -13.95
C ASN A 113 12.49 2.28 -13.89
#